data_0d0455bdc68f458b20645151c6005d24
#
_entry.id   0d0455bdc68f458b20645151c6005d24
#
_cell.length_a   1.000
_cell.length_b   1.000
_cell.length_c   1.000
_cell.angle_alpha   90.00
_cell.angle_beta   90.00
_cell.angle_gamma   90.00
#
_symmetry.space_group_name_H-M   'P 1'
#
loop_
_entity.id
_entity.type
_entity.pdbx_description
1 polymer ?
#
loop_
_entity_poly.entity_id
_entity_poly.type
_entity_poly.pdbx_seq_one_letter_code
_entity_poly.pdbx_strand_id
1 'polypeptide(L)' 'QVGQTVRVLVEGYGHNEGTLSGRLDNNLTVEFKADPALMGSYAMVRLTGARATVLLGELVE' A
#
# COMPACT_ATOMS: atom_id res chain seq x y z
N GLN A 1 -12.98 -4.47 3.40
CA GLN A 1 -11.72 -3.76 3.68
C GLN A 1 -11.66 -2.42 2.95
N VAL A 2 -12.39 -2.30 1.87
CA VAL A 2 -12.40 -1.05 1.10
C VAL A 2 -12.93 0.08 1.98
N GLY A 3 -12.25 1.21 1.95
CA GLY A 3 -12.61 2.38 2.75
C GLY A 3 -11.91 2.47 4.08
N GLN A 4 -11.20 1.43 4.49
CA GLN A 4 -10.45 1.45 5.74
C GLN A 4 -9.07 2.06 5.53
N THR A 5 -8.58 2.74 6.57
CA THR A 5 -7.21 3.22 6.58
C THR A 5 -6.38 2.25 7.41
N VAL A 6 -5.28 1.79 6.84
CA VAL A 6 -4.42 0.81 7.48
C VAL A 6 -2.98 1.28 7.44
N ARG A 7 -2.19 0.76 8.38
CA ARG A 7 -0.76 1.03 8.39
C ARG A 7 -0.05 -0.06 7.62
N VAL A 8 0.80 0.36 6.69
CA VAL A 8 1.49 -0.55 5.77
C VAL A 8 2.99 -0.34 5.92
N LEU A 9 3.74 -1.41 6.04
CA LEU A 9 5.19 -1.35 5.96
C LEU A 9 5.58 -1.40 4.49
N VAL A 10 6.16 -0.30 4.00
CA VAL A 10 6.54 -0.19 2.61
C VAL A 10 7.81 -0.98 2.38
N GLU A 11 7.74 -2.00 1.54
CA GLU A 11 8.85 -2.93 1.34
C GLU A 11 9.48 -2.85 -0.04
N GLY A 12 8.76 -2.35 -1.03
CA GLY A 12 9.30 -2.33 -2.38
C GLY A 12 8.41 -1.56 -3.33
N TYR A 13 8.72 -1.69 -4.61
CA TYR A 13 7.95 -1.02 -5.64
C TYR A 13 6.71 -1.83 -5.97
N GLY A 14 5.66 -1.10 -6.35
CA GLY A 14 4.44 -1.73 -6.80
C GLY A 14 4.55 -2.24 -8.21
N HIS A 15 3.45 -2.80 -8.69
CA HIS A 15 3.39 -3.39 -10.02
C HIS A 15 3.42 -2.32 -11.10
N ASN A 16 2.83 -1.17 -10.82
CA ASN A 16 2.76 -0.08 -11.77
C ASN A 16 3.83 0.96 -11.45
N GLU A 17 4.21 1.71 -12.47
CA GLU A 17 5.17 2.78 -12.30
C GLU A 17 4.62 3.83 -11.34
N GLY A 18 5.47 4.30 -10.44
CA GLY A 18 5.06 5.32 -9.48
C GLY A 18 4.33 4.79 -8.27
N THR A 19 4.21 3.47 -8.14
CA THR A 19 3.55 2.88 -6.97
C THR A 19 4.55 2.16 -6.10
N LEU A 20 4.21 2.05 -4.82
CA LEU A 20 4.96 1.26 -3.86
C LEU A 20 4.07 0.15 -3.35
N SER A 21 4.69 -0.91 -2.84
CA SER A 21 3.95 -2.01 -2.25
C SER A 21 4.42 -2.24 -0.84
N GLY A 22 3.52 -2.72 -0.01
CA GLY A 22 3.84 -3.06 1.35
C GLY A 22 2.93 -4.15 1.84
N ARG A 23 3.12 -4.52 3.10
CA ARG A 23 2.34 -5.60 3.70
C ARG A 23 1.62 -5.13 4.93
N LEU A 24 0.43 -5.67 5.11
CA LEU A 24 -0.31 -5.53 6.34
C LEU A 24 0.12 -6.60 7.34
N ASP A 25 -0.35 -6.45 8.57
CA ASP A 25 -0.06 -7.41 9.62
C ASP A 25 -0.53 -8.82 9.29
N ASN A 26 -1.57 -8.92 8.45
CA ASN A 26 -2.12 -10.21 8.06
C ASN A 26 -1.51 -10.74 6.76
N ASN A 27 -0.37 -10.22 6.36
CA ASN A 27 0.38 -10.66 5.18
C ASN A 27 -0.26 -10.31 3.84
N LEU A 28 -1.31 -9.51 3.84
CA LEU A 28 -1.89 -9.06 2.58
C LEU A 28 -1.00 -7.96 2.00
N THR A 29 -0.84 -7.98 0.70
CA THR A 29 -0.04 -6.98 -0.01
C THR A 29 -0.93 -5.82 -0.42
N VAL A 30 -0.42 -4.60 -0.26
CA VAL A 30 -1.13 -3.38 -0.65
C VAL A 30 -0.26 -2.60 -1.61
N GLU A 31 -0.85 -2.14 -2.70
CA GLU A 31 -0.17 -1.32 -3.68
C GLU A 31 -0.80 0.07 -3.68
N PHE A 32 0.03 1.12 -3.68
CA PHE A 32 -0.47 2.49 -3.62
C PHE A 32 0.55 3.43 -4.22
N LYS A 33 0.09 4.57 -4.70
CA LYS A 33 0.97 5.59 -5.26
C LYS A 33 1.66 6.34 -4.13
N ALA A 34 2.97 6.44 -4.20
CA ALA A 34 3.73 7.16 -3.18
C ALA A 34 5.14 7.45 -3.67
N ASP A 35 5.80 8.35 -2.96
CA ASP A 35 7.19 8.70 -3.24
C ASP A 35 8.10 7.56 -2.77
N PRO A 36 9.10 7.17 -3.58
CA PRO A 36 10.05 6.14 -3.16
C PRO A 36 10.76 6.44 -1.84
N ALA A 37 10.77 7.68 -1.41
CA ALA A 37 11.37 8.04 -0.12
C ALA A 37 10.70 7.34 1.05
N LEU A 38 9.48 6.83 0.87
CA LEU A 38 8.79 6.08 1.92
C LEU A 38 9.27 4.64 2.04
N MET A 39 10.13 4.20 1.15
CA MET A 39 10.63 2.82 1.19
C MET A 39 11.27 2.53 2.53
N GLY A 40 10.88 1.41 3.14
CA GLY A 40 11.40 1.03 4.45
C GLY A 40 10.68 1.67 5.62
N SER A 41 9.69 2.50 5.37
CA SER A 41 8.93 3.19 6.41
C SER A 41 7.50 2.69 6.45
N TYR A 42 6.80 3.02 7.52
CA TYR A 42 5.37 2.78 7.58
C TYR A 42 4.62 3.92 6.91
N ALA A 43 3.50 3.59 6.30
CA ALA A 43 2.64 4.59 5.67
C ALA A 43 1.20 4.27 5.99
N MET A 44 0.39 5.32 6.12
CA MET A 44 -1.05 5.15 6.30
C MET A 44 -1.68 5.16 4.92
N VAL A 45 -2.41 4.11 4.61
CA VAL A 45 -3.00 3.91 3.30
C VAL A 45 -4.47 3.63 3.46
N ARG A 46 -5.28 4.33 2.69
CA ARG A 46 -6.72 4.11 2.66
C ARG A 46 -7.01 3.14 1.53
N LEU A 47 -7.64 2.04 1.86
CA LEU A 47 -7.95 1.00 0.88
C LEU A 47 -9.08 1.47 -0.02
N THR A 48 -8.87 1.39 -1.33
CA THR A 48 -9.85 1.85 -2.32
C THR A 48 -10.35 0.73 -3.19
N GLY A 49 -9.71 -0.43 -3.17
CA GLY A 49 -10.15 -1.55 -3.99
C GLY A 49 -9.24 -2.74 -3.81
N ALA A 50 -9.45 -3.73 -4.69
CA ALA A 50 -8.64 -4.93 -4.65
C ALA A 50 -8.52 -5.49 -6.06
N ARG A 51 -7.41 -6.17 -6.32
CA ARG A 51 -7.20 -6.82 -7.61
C ARG A 51 -6.47 -8.13 -7.34
N ALA A 52 -7.11 -9.24 -7.71
CA ALA A 52 -6.56 -10.57 -7.46
C ALA A 52 -6.24 -10.70 -5.97
N THR A 53 -4.97 -10.88 -5.62
CA THR A 53 -4.56 -11.04 -4.23
C THR A 53 -3.93 -9.77 -3.67
N VAL A 54 -4.04 -8.65 -4.38
CA VAL A 54 -3.40 -7.39 -3.99
C VAL A 54 -4.48 -6.35 -3.69
N LEU A 55 -4.37 -5.71 -2.53
CA LEU A 55 -5.26 -4.60 -2.20
C LEU A 55 -4.70 -3.33 -2.81
N LEU A 56 -5.59 -2.46 -3.24
CA LEU A 56 -5.23 -1.16 -3.81
C LEU A 56 -5.61 -0.08 -2.84
N GLY A 57 -4.80 0.96 -2.78
CA GLY A 57 -5.07 2.03 -1.85
C GLY A 57 -4.47 3.35 -2.27
N GLU A 58 -4.73 4.36 -1.45
CA GLU A 58 -4.19 5.71 -1.61
C GLU A 58 -3.46 6.10 -0.36
N LEU A 59 -2.34 6.80 -0.54
CA LEU A 59 -1.58 7.30 0.59
C LEU A 59 -2.39 8.36 1.34
N VAL A 60 -2.44 8.21 2.64
CA VAL A 60 -3.09 9.16 3.54
C VAL A 60 -2.02 9.74 4.44
N GLU A 61 -1.95 11.04 4.53
CA GLU A 61 -0.94 11.68 5.37
C GLU A 61 -1.52 12.28 6.60
#